data_ed94ec2c3f573d206d5b52c589428122
#
_entry.id   ed94ec2c3f573d206d5b52c589428122
#
_cell.length_a   1.000
_cell.length_b   1.000
_cell.length_c   1.000
_cell.angle_alpha   90.00
_cell.angle_beta   90.00
_cell.angle_gamma   90.00
#
_symmetry.space_group_name_H-M   'P 1'
#
loop_
_entity.id
_entity.type
_entity.pdbx_description
1 polymer ?
#
loop_
_entity_poly.entity_id
_entity_poly.type
_entity_poly.pdbx_seq_one_letter_code
_entity_poly.pdbx_strand_id
1 'polypeptide(L)'
;MAASTKVLALESPTQTGEWTVVLPRKGRHRRNSRKITIVKGQQQEQQPWVPTDLEIDPERHSKLMHKIQACMKKIENSQFFLAVLDQMQIPKVLNHFHRVLGSESQLQMVIYGIGSIESHETPRLQLSLALLMKRMFSWIGNIEVFDPVLSATESQVLEDLGCSVLSLNEQGRREAKKSTLFFMPHCEAELYNNLLQANWGVESLNRIALFGNSFETYEQHVSFKYYDQEVSLMNSSVAESVTHILAARRFIDEFRIETISDDYFAAFHDSSWHFFKLACENELQLN
;
A
#
# COMPACT_ATOMS: atom_id res chain seq x y z
N MET A 1 -14.73 10.86 -67.36
CA MET A 1 -14.23 9.92 -66.33
C MET A 1 -13.79 10.78 -65.15
N ALA A 2 -14.61 10.84 -64.14
CA ALA A 2 -14.34 11.67 -62.94
C ALA A 2 -13.78 10.76 -61.83
N ALA A 3 -12.58 11.09 -61.37
CA ALA A 3 -11.94 10.41 -60.27
C ALA A 3 -12.47 10.98 -58.91
N SER A 4 -13.05 10.10 -58.13
CA SER A 4 -13.60 10.41 -56.79
C SER A 4 -12.49 10.37 -55.77
N THR A 5 -12.15 11.52 -55.21
CA THR A 5 -11.19 11.65 -54.10
C THR A 5 -11.92 11.35 -52.78
N LYS A 6 -11.62 10.21 -52.16
CA LYS A 6 -12.07 9.91 -50.77
C LYS A 6 -11.20 10.70 -49.79
N VAL A 7 -11.83 11.62 -49.08
CA VAL A 7 -11.26 12.29 -47.91
C VAL A 7 -11.37 11.31 -46.74
N LEU A 8 -10.23 10.91 -46.17
CA LEU A 8 -10.15 10.17 -44.91
C LEU A 8 -10.27 11.19 -43.76
N ALA A 9 -11.36 11.14 -43.05
CA ALA A 9 -11.50 11.85 -41.78
C ALA A 9 -10.67 11.15 -40.70
N LEU A 10 -9.74 11.88 -40.08
CA LEU A 10 -9.02 11.46 -38.88
C LEU A 10 -10.01 11.51 -37.70
N GLU A 11 -10.40 10.36 -37.21
CA GLU A 11 -11.06 10.24 -35.90
C GLU A 11 -10.01 10.35 -34.80
N SER A 12 -10.16 11.35 -33.95
CA SER A 12 -9.37 11.52 -32.73
C SER A 12 -9.79 10.45 -31.71
N PRO A 13 -8.87 9.70 -31.11
CA PRO A 13 -9.24 8.81 -30.00
C PRO A 13 -9.39 9.63 -28.70
N THR A 14 -10.62 9.90 -28.31
CA THR A 14 -10.93 10.28 -26.93
C THR A 14 -10.88 8.98 -26.07
N GLN A 15 -9.73 8.67 -25.55
CA GLN A 15 -9.62 7.72 -24.43
C GLN A 15 -9.79 8.49 -23.13
N THR A 16 -11.03 8.54 -22.65
CA THR A 16 -11.32 8.74 -21.23
C THR A 16 -11.02 7.41 -20.54
N GLY A 17 -9.87 7.33 -19.87
CA GLY A 17 -9.53 6.19 -19.02
C GLY A 17 -10.47 6.15 -17.82
N GLU A 18 -11.56 5.41 -17.94
CA GLU A 18 -12.40 5.04 -16.81
C GLU A 18 -11.66 4.01 -15.96
N TRP A 19 -11.25 4.44 -14.77
CA TRP A 19 -10.70 3.55 -13.76
C TRP A 19 -11.81 2.67 -13.20
N THR A 20 -11.78 1.40 -13.53
CA THR A 20 -12.72 0.41 -12.99
C THR A 20 -12.17 -0.08 -11.64
N VAL A 21 -12.86 0.27 -10.55
CA VAL A 21 -12.65 -0.38 -9.25
C VAL A 21 -12.96 -1.87 -9.44
N VAL A 22 -11.96 -2.72 -9.36
CA VAL A 22 -12.12 -4.17 -9.46
C VAL A 22 -12.76 -4.65 -8.16
N LEU A 23 -14.09 -4.75 -8.16
CA LEU A 23 -14.82 -5.44 -7.09
C LEU A 23 -14.63 -6.95 -7.28
N PRO A 24 -14.45 -7.73 -6.20
CA PRO A 24 -14.32 -9.17 -6.30
C PRO A 24 -15.55 -9.78 -6.98
N ARG A 25 -15.34 -10.62 -8.01
CA ARG A 25 -16.40 -11.32 -8.73
C ARG A 25 -17.20 -12.17 -7.76
N LYS A 26 -18.50 -11.88 -7.60
CA LYS A 26 -19.44 -12.72 -6.85
C LYS A 26 -19.50 -14.13 -7.46
N GLY A 27 -18.77 -15.07 -6.88
CA GLY A 27 -18.99 -16.48 -7.09
C GLY A 27 -20.39 -16.83 -6.58
N ARG A 28 -21.22 -17.50 -7.45
CA ARG A 28 -22.54 -18.02 -7.07
C ARG A 28 -22.33 -19.14 -6.04
N HIS A 29 -22.35 -18.81 -4.74
CA HIS A 29 -22.54 -19.80 -3.68
C HIS A 29 -23.93 -19.64 -3.04
N ARG A 30 -24.60 -20.80 -2.88
CA ARG A 30 -25.94 -20.97 -2.32
C ARG A 30 -26.09 -20.23 -0.98
N ARG A 31 -27.15 -19.43 -0.90
CA ARG A 31 -27.61 -18.79 0.34
C ARG A 31 -27.95 -19.86 1.40
N ASN A 32 -27.14 -19.89 2.45
CA ASN A 32 -27.62 -20.26 3.78
C ASN A 32 -27.60 -18.95 4.60
N SER A 33 -28.79 -18.38 4.79
CA SER A 33 -28.99 -17.18 5.61
C SER A 33 -28.85 -17.56 7.08
N ARG A 34 -27.62 -17.42 7.63
CA ARG A 34 -27.43 -17.31 9.07
C ARG A 34 -27.53 -15.83 9.43
N LYS A 35 -28.52 -15.51 10.30
CA LYS A 35 -28.64 -14.19 10.92
C LYS A 35 -27.33 -13.85 11.60
N ILE A 36 -26.63 -12.84 11.10
CA ILE A 36 -25.44 -12.28 11.76
C ILE A 36 -25.96 -11.40 12.90
N THR A 37 -25.83 -11.90 14.11
CA THR A 37 -26.00 -11.10 15.32
C THR A 37 -24.73 -10.26 15.46
N ILE A 38 -24.86 -8.94 15.36
CA ILE A 38 -23.75 -8.00 15.60
C ILE A 38 -23.44 -8.08 17.09
N VAL A 39 -22.40 -8.82 17.44
CA VAL A 39 -21.80 -8.81 18.78
C VAL A 39 -20.75 -7.71 18.80
N LYS A 40 -21.04 -6.62 19.51
CA LYS A 40 -20.06 -5.56 19.81
C LYS A 40 -18.90 -6.18 20.61
N GLY A 41 -17.66 -5.97 20.11
CA GLY A 41 -16.45 -6.05 20.95
C GLY A 41 -15.89 -7.45 21.19
N GLN A 42 -15.75 -8.28 20.17
CA GLN A 42 -14.78 -9.38 20.22
C GLN A 42 -13.53 -8.95 19.44
N GLN A 43 -12.40 -8.87 20.16
CA GLN A 43 -11.08 -8.96 19.54
C GLN A 43 -11.11 -10.23 18.69
N GLN A 44 -11.14 -10.08 17.35
CA GLN A 44 -10.96 -11.24 16.47
C GLN A 44 -9.59 -11.81 16.81
N GLU A 45 -9.57 -13.03 17.34
CA GLU A 45 -8.33 -13.78 17.57
C GLU A 45 -7.55 -13.77 16.26
N GLN A 46 -6.33 -13.26 16.32
CA GLN A 46 -5.40 -13.29 15.20
C GLN A 46 -5.18 -14.75 14.81
N GLN A 47 -5.65 -15.13 13.63
CA GLN A 47 -5.51 -16.51 13.20
C GLN A 47 -4.11 -16.76 12.64
N PRO A 48 -3.44 -17.86 13.04
CA PRO A 48 -2.19 -18.27 12.42
C PRO A 48 -2.38 -18.38 10.90
N TRP A 49 -1.48 -17.77 10.16
CA TRP A 49 -1.47 -17.87 8.72
C TRP A 49 -0.50 -19.00 8.29
N VAL A 50 -0.89 -19.76 7.30
CA VAL A 50 -0.09 -20.80 6.68
C VAL A 50 -0.19 -20.61 5.17
N PRO A 51 0.94 -20.69 4.42
CA PRO A 51 0.92 -20.63 2.97
C PRO A 51 -0.05 -21.67 2.38
N THR A 52 -0.74 -21.31 1.30
CA THR A 52 -1.63 -22.25 0.58
C THR A 52 -0.86 -23.35 -0.15
N ASP A 53 0.39 -23.08 -0.53
CA ASP A 53 1.34 -24.01 -1.11
C ASP A 53 2.47 -24.19 -0.08
N LEU A 54 2.58 -25.37 0.50
CA LEU A 54 3.54 -25.70 1.55
C LEU A 54 4.87 -26.24 1.01
N GLU A 55 4.94 -26.53 -0.28
CA GLU A 55 6.13 -27.07 -0.91
C GLU A 55 7.07 -25.96 -1.38
N ILE A 56 8.34 -26.06 -0.94
CA ILE A 56 9.39 -25.16 -1.44
C ILE A 56 9.99 -25.81 -2.68
N ASP A 57 9.79 -25.18 -3.83
CA ASP A 57 10.34 -25.59 -5.12
C ASP A 57 11.67 -24.86 -5.39
N PRO A 58 12.82 -25.59 -5.42
CA PRO A 58 14.12 -24.96 -5.63
C PRO A 58 14.30 -24.30 -6.99
N GLU A 59 13.63 -24.79 -8.04
CA GLU A 59 13.70 -24.19 -9.36
C GLU A 59 12.92 -22.88 -9.42
N ARG A 60 11.69 -22.86 -8.86
CA ARG A 60 10.88 -21.64 -8.70
C ARG A 60 11.61 -20.61 -7.84
N HIS A 61 12.20 -21.05 -6.72
CA HIS A 61 13.00 -20.21 -5.82
C HIS A 61 14.14 -19.51 -6.59
N SER A 62 14.99 -20.28 -7.28
CA SER A 62 16.11 -19.74 -8.05
C SER A 62 15.66 -18.76 -9.13
N LYS A 63 14.61 -19.10 -9.88
CA LYS A 63 14.03 -18.23 -10.91
C LYS A 63 13.51 -16.92 -10.31
N LEU A 64 12.82 -17.00 -9.15
CA LEU A 64 12.25 -15.84 -8.48
C LEU A 64 13.36 -14.92 -7.94
N MET A 65 14.41 -15.48 -7.31
CA MET A 65 15.59 -14.73 -6.88
C MET A 65 16.22 -13.93 -8.03
N HIS A 66 16.40 -14.56 -9.20
CA HIS A 66 16.93 -13.88 -10.37
C HIS A 66 16.00 -12.75 -10.86
N LYS A 67 14.68 -12.97 -10.87
CA LYS A 67 13.69 -11.93 -11.25
C LYS A 67 13.74 -10.72 -10.30
N ILE A 68 13.85 -10.96 -8.99
CA ILE A 68 13.93 -9.87 -8.00
C ILE A 68 15.25 -9.12 -8.15
N GLN A 69 16.38 -9.80 -8.31
CA GLN A 69 17.68 -9.17 -8.56
C GLN A 69 17.67 -8.30 -9.83
N ALA A 70 17.01 -8.78 -10.90
CA ALA A 70 16.83 -8.00 -12.12
C ALA A 70 15.96 -6.75 -11.87
N CYS A 71 14.87 -6.86 -11.13
CA CYS A 71 14.03 -5.72 -10.73
C CYS A 71 14.81 -4.72 -9.86
N MET A 72 15.59 -5.20 -8.89
CA MET A 72 16.44 -4.33 -8.06
C MET A 72 17.43 -3.55 -8.93
N LYS A 73 18.13 -4.23 -9.84
CA LYS A 73 19.07 -3.57 -10.74
C LYS A 73 18.38 -2.57 -11.69
N LYS A 74 17.17 -2.89 -12.16
CA LYS A 74 16.36 -2.01 -13.01
C LYS A 74 16.00 -0.72 -12.26
N ILE A 75 15.50 -0.83 -11.01
CA ILE A 75 15.13 0.32 -10.17
C ILE A 75 16.39 1.12 -9.80
N GLU A 76 17.43 0.48 -9.29
CA GLU A 76 18.66 1.13 -8.80
C GLU A 76 19.30 2.05 -9.83
N ASN A 77 19.22 1.70 -11.12
CA ASN A 77 19.78 2.49 -12.22
C ASN A 77 18.78 3.47 -12.85
N SER A 78 17.62 3.70 -12.22
CA SER A 78 16.54 4.52 -12.79
C SER A 78 16.54 5.94 -12.25
N GLN A 79 16.05 6.88 -13.07
CA GLN A 79 15.76 8.25 -12.62
C GLN A 79 14.66 8.28 -11.54
N PHE A 80 13.73 7.32 -11.59
CA PHE A 80 12.71 7.15 -10.56
C PHE A 80 13.32 6.94 -9.19
N PHE A 81 14.29 6.03 -9.07
CA PHE A 81 14.94 5.76 -7.78
C PHE A 81 15.74 6.97 -7.27
N LEU A 82 16.46 7.65 -8.15
CA LEU A 82 17.15 8.90 -7.80
C LEU A 82 16.16 9.95 -7.27
N ALA A 83 15.01 10.12 -7.94
CA ALA A 83 13.98 11.06 -7.49
C ALA A 83 13.40 10.67 -6.12
N VAL A 84 13.18 9.37 -5.85
CA VAL A 84 12.76 8.89 -4.51
C VAL A 84 13.82 9.20 -3.46
N LEU A 85 15.09 8.92 -3.74
CA LEU A 85 16.19 9.20 -2.81
C LEU A 85 16.33 10.71 -2.54
N ASP A 86 16.27 11.52 -3.59
CA ASP A 86 16.34 12.98 -3.46
C ASP A 86 15.18 13.51 -2.62
N GLN A 87 13.96 13.02 -2.86
CA GLN A 87 12.80 13.40 -2.07
C GLN A 87 12.96 13.06 -0.59
N MET A 88 13.46 11.85 -0.27
CA MET A 88 13.70 11.44 1.12
C MET A 88 14.76 12.30 1.83
N GLN A 89 15.66 12.95 1.07
CA GLN A 89 16.72 13.83 1.58
C GLN A 89 16.31 15.31 1.62
N ILE A 90 15.17 15.69 1.03
CA ILE A 90 14.65 17.06 1.17
C ILE A 90 14.52 17.39 2.66
N PRO A 91 15.03 18.53 3.15
CA PRO A 91 15.03 18.85 4.59
C PRO A 91 13.66 18.71 5.26
N LYS A 92 12.59 19.05 4.55
CA LYS A 92 11.22 18.91 5.07
C LYS A 92 10.85 17.44 5.31
N VAL A 93 11.10 16.55 4.35
CA VAL A 93 10.81 15.11 4.43
C VAL A 93 11.75 14.43 5.44
N LEU A 94 13.04 14.74 5.38
CA LEU A 94 14.04 14.19 6.29
C LEU A 94 13.74 14.54 7.75
N ASN A 95 13.29 15.75 8.03
CA ASN A 95 12.87 16.16 9.38
C ASN A 95 11.67 15.35 9.90
N HIS A 96 10.74 14.94 9.01
CA HIS A 96 9.65 14.06 9.40
C HIS A 96 10.17 12.68 9.77
N PHE A 97 11.08 12.09 8.98
CA PHE A 97 11.70 10.81 9.34
C PHE A 97 12.44 10.89 10.67
N HIS A 98 13.22 11.95 10.92
CA HIS A 98 13.90 12.15 12.20
C HIS A 98 12.92 12.28 13.37
N ARG A 99 11.77 12.94 13.15
CA ARG A 99 10.73 13.05 14.18
C ARG A 99 10.13 11.70 14.50
N VAL A 100 9.77 10.89 13.48
CA VAL A 100 9.24 9.53 13.66
C VAL A 100 10.27 8.64 14.33
N LEU A 101 11.53 8.73 13.95
CA LEU A 101 12.64 7.98 14.54
C LEU A 101 12.83 8.32 16.03
N GLY A 102 12.66 9.60 16.39
CA GLY A 102 12.79 10.05 17.80
C GLY A 102 14.17 9.72 18.38
N SER A 103 14.18 8.95 19.46
CA SER A 103 15.42 8.47 20.10
C SER A 103 15.88 7.10 19.62
N GLU A 104 15.13 6.44 18.74
CA GLU A 104 15.49 5.13 18.21
C GLU A 104 16.55 5.25 17.12
N SER A 105 17.40 4.24 16.98
CA SER A 105 18.45 4.21 15.94
C SER A 105 17.92 3.77 14.58
N GLN A 106 16.80 3.08 14.53
CA GLN A 106 16.23 2.53 13.30
C GLN A 106 14.71 2.48 13.34
N LEU A 107 14.08 2.70 12.18
CA LEU A 107 12.68 2.40 11.93
C LEU A 107 12.55 0.92 11.59
N GLN A 108 11.62 0.21 12.23
CA GLN A 108 11.18 -1.09 11.71
C GLN A 108 10.38 -0.87 10.44
N MET A 109 10.67 -1.59 9.35
CA MET A 109 9.81 -1.56 8.17
C MET A 109 8.83 -2.73 8.21
N VAL A 110 7.55 -2.44 7.94
CA VAL A 110 6.49 -3.46 7.81
C VAL A 110 5.83 -3.30 6.45
N ILE A 111 5.85 -4.37 5.67
CA ILE A 111 5.24 -4.43 4.33
C ILE A 111 3.96 -5.24 4.40
N TYR A 112 2.84 -4.64 4.06
CA TYR A 112 1.55 -5.31 3.91
C TYR A 112 1.05 -5.23 2.49
N GLY A 113 0.32 -6.27 2.05
CA GLY A 113 -0.38 -6.26 0.77
C GLY A 113 0.55 -6.22 -0.43
N ILE A 114 1.72 -6.87 -0.32
CA ILE A 114 2.70 -6.89 -1.42
C ILE A 114 2.20 -7.70 -2.62
N GLY A 115 1.29 -8.66 -2.41
CA GLY A 115 0.84 -9.58 -3.45
C GLY A 115 1.85 -10.68 -3.78
N SER A 116 1.54 -11.49 -4.80
CA SER A 116 2.47 -12.55 -5.24
C SER A 116 3.65 -11.96 -6.01
N ILE A 117 4.84 -12.08 -5.43
CA ILE A 117 6.11 -11.67 -6.04
C ILE A 117 6.56 -12.61 -7.15
N GLU A 118 6.06 -13.85 -7.18
CA GLU A 118 6.33 -14.80 -8.25
C GLU A 118 5.51 -14.49 -9.50
N SER A 119 4.21 -14.20 -9.32
CA SER A 119 3.25 -14.08 -10.41
C SER A 119 3.34 -12.76 -11.17
N HIS A 120 3.64 -11.64 -10.47
CA HIS A 120 3.55 -10.30 -11.04
C HIS A 120 4.83 -9.49 -10.90
N GLU A 121 5.08 -8.57 -11.86
CA GLU A 121 6.25 -7.68 -11.82
C GLU A 121 6.07 -6.55 -10.82
N THR A 122 4.86 -5.99 -10.71
CA THR A 122 4.52 -4.91 -9.77
C THR A 122 4.96 -5.21 -8.33
N PRO A 123 4.56 -6.35 -7.70
CA PRO A 123 5.06 -6.77 -6.40
C PRO A 123 6.59 -6.84 -6.31
N ARG A 124 7.25 -7.36 -7.34
CA ARG A 124 8.73 -7.43 -7.36
C ARG A 124 9.38 -6.06 -7.40
N LEU A 125 8.83 -5.11 -8.16
CA LEU A 125 9.31 -3.73 -8.18
C LEU A 125 9.09 -3.04 -6.84
N GLN A 126 7.92 -3.22 -6.22
CA GLN A 126 7.61 -2.66 -4.89
C GLN A 126 8.55 -3.22 -3.82
N LEU A 127 8.73 -4.55 -3.76
CA LEU A 127 9.70 -5.19 -2.87
C LEU A 127 11.13 -4.69 -3.12
N SER A 128 11.52 -4.60 -4.39
CA SER A 128 12.86 -4.12 -4.78
C SER A 128 13.12 -2.69 -4.28
N LEU A 129 12.14 -1.79 -4.38
CA LEU A 129 12.26 -0.44 -3.83
C LEU A 129 12.48 -0.47 -2.31
N ALA A 130 11.69 -1.26 -1.57
CA ALA A 130 11.83 -1.38 -0.11
C ALA A 130 13.22 -1.92 0.29
N LEU A 131 13.72 -2.95 -0.39
CA LEU A 131 15.05 -3.51 -0.16
C LEU A 131 16.18 -2.51 -0.48
N LEU A 132 16.04 -1.76 -1.58
CA LEU A 132 17.00 -0.73 -1.96
C LEU A 132 17.01 0.43 -0.97
N MET A 133 15.85 0.88 -0.49
CA MET A 133 15.78 1.91 0.55
C MET A 133 16.49 1.44 1.84
N LYS A 134 16.26 0.20 2.30
CA LYS A 134 16.98 -0.36 3.45
C LYS A 134 18.48 -0.37 3.24
N ARG A 135 18.95 -0.68 2.03
CA ARG A 135 20.38 -0.68 1.70
C ARG A 135 20.99 0.73 1.70
N MET A 136 20.23 1.73 1.26
CA MET A 136 20.71 3.11 1.17
C MET A 136 20.65 3.86 2.50
N PHE A 137 19.67 3.55 3.35
CA PHE A 137 19.44 4.28 4.60
C PHE A 137 19.66 3.36 5.80
N SER A 138 20.76 3.56 6.54
CA SER A 138 21.13 2.76 7.72
C SER A 138 20.11 2.84 8.87
N TRP A 139 19.26 3.87 8.86
CA TRP A 139 18.18 4.05 9.82
C TRP A 139 16.90 3.26 9.46
N ILE A 140 16.86 2.56 8.32
CA ILE A 140 15.83 1.55 8.05
C ILE A 140 16.32 0.19 8.54
N GLY A 141 15.63 -0.35 9.54
CA GLY A 141 15.97 -1.58 10.23
C GLY A 141 15.45 -2.84 9.54
N ASN A 142 14.99 -3.78 10.36
CA ASN A 142 14.44 -5.03 9.85
C ASN A 142 13.18 -4.81 9.05
N ILE A 143 13.00 -5.66 8.01
CA ILE A 143 11.80 -5.69 7.18
C ILE A 143 10.96 -6.90 7.58
N GLU A 144 9.73 -6.66 7.99
CA GLU A 144 8.70 -7.69 8.16
C GLU A 144 7.72 -7.62 7.00
N VAL A 145 7.31 -8.76 6.48
CA VAL A 145 6.43 -8.83 5.29
C VAL A 145 5.25 -9.74 5.59
N PHE A 146 4.06 -9.31 5.16
CA PHE A 146 2.89 -10.17 5.15
C PHE A 146 2.01 -9.91 3.93
N ASP A 147 1.61 -11.01 3.30
CA ASP A 147 0.49 -11.06 2.37
C ASP A 147 -0.13 -12.46 2.43
N PRO A 148 -1.46 -12.61 2.50
CA PRO A 148 -2.11 -13.91 2.59
C PRO A 148 -1.93 -14.79 1.35
N VAL A 149 -1.51 -14.23 0.20
CA VAL A 149 -1.31 -14.98 -1.06
C VAL A 149 0.09 -15.55 -1.23
N LEU A 150 1.02 -15.26 -0.30
CA LEU A 150 2.39 -15.77 -0.40
C LEU A 150 2.43 -17.29 -0.33
N SER A 151 3.17 -17.92 -1.24
CA SER A 151 3.53 -19.34 -1.19
C SER A 151 4.70 -19.61 -0.26
N ALA A 152 4.94 -20.87 0.09
CA ALA A 152 6.12 -21.27 0.86
C ALA A 152 7.42 -20.92 0.12
N THR A 153 7.45 -21.08 -1.21
CA THR A 153 8.62 -20.69 -2.03
C THR A 153 8.85 -19.18 -1.97
N GLU A 154 7.80 -18.36 -2.08
CA GLU A 154 7.91 -16.90 -1.97
C GLU A 154 8.37 -16.46 -0.57
N SER A 155 7.85 -17.11 0.47
CA SER A 155 8.26 -16.85 1.86
C SER A 155 9.74 -17.15 2.06
N GLN A 156 10.23 -18.27 1.55
CA GLN A 156 11.67 -18.61 1.63
C GLN A 156 12.54 -17.60 0.88
N VAL A 157 12.11 -17.15 -0.30
CA VAL A 157 12.82 -16.08 -1.05
C VAL A 157 12.88 -14.77 -0.25
N LEU A 158 11.79 -14.39 0.40
CA LEU A 158 11.77 -13.19 1.25
C LEU A 158 12.74 -13.31 2.43
N GLU A 159 12.82 -14.50 3.07
CA GLU A 159 13.76 -14.77 4.16
C GLU A 159 15.21 -14.71 3.68
N ASP A 160 15.53 -15.29 2.52
CA ASP A 160 16.87 -15.24 1.92
C ASP A 160 17.27 -13.82 1.49
N LEU A 161 16.31 -12.94 1.24
CA LEU A 161 16.54 -11.51 1.00
C LEU A 161 16.67 -10.69 2.31
N GLY A 162 16.63 -11.35 3.47
CA GLY A 162 16.78 -10.73 4.78
C GLY A 162 15.50 -10.04 5.30
N CYS A 163 14.34 -10.49 4.84
CA CYS A 163 13.04 -10.14 5.40
C CYS A 163 12.57 -11.20 6.39
N SER A 164 11.66 -10.86 7.28
CA SER A 164 10.95 -11.80 8.16
C SER A 164 9.51 -11.90 7.71
N VAL A 165 9.03 -13.10 7.38
CA VAL A 165 7.63 -13.31 7.00
C VAL A 165 6.79 -13.48 8.26
N LEU A 166 5.71 -12.70 8.38
CA LEU A 166 4.81 -12.77 9.53
C LEU A 166 3.93 -14.02 9.46
N SER A 167 3.77 -14.69 10.60
CA SER A 167 2.97 -15.91 10.73
C SER A 167 1.51 -15.64 11.13
N LEU A 168 1.14 -14.38 11.32
CA LEU A 168 -0.21 -13.98 11.71
C LEU A 168 -0.80 -13.01 10.69
N ASN A 169 -2.06 -13.23 10.32
CA ASN A 169 -2.81 -12.26 9.55
C ASN A 169 -3.40 -11.20 10.48
N GLU A 170 -2.69 -10.11 10.64
CA GLU A 170 -3.13 -8.97 11.45
C GLU A 170 -4.17 -8.09 10.74
N GLN A 171 -4.47 -8.34 9.47
CA GLN A 171 -5.38 -7.54 8.64
C GLN A 171 -5.04 -6.03 8.66
N GLY A 172 -3.76 -5.69 8.76
CA GLY A 172 -3.29 -4.32 8.91
C GLY A 172 -3.43 -3.73 10.32
N ARG A 173 -3.99 -4.45 11.32
CA ARG A 173 -4.23 -3.95 12.69
C ARG A 173 -2.99 -4.02 13.58
N ARG A 174 -1.84 -3.68 13.05
CA ARG A 174 -0.59 -3.68 13.81
C ARG A 174 -0.43 -2.40 14.61
N GLU A 175 -0.20 -2.54 15.91
CA GLU A 175 0.17 -1.41 16.76
C GLU A 175 1.65 -1.05 16.57
N ALA A 176 1.92 0.23 16.32
CA ALA A 176 3.28 0.78 16.26
C ALA A 176 3.83 1.00 17.68
N LYS A 177 4.35 -0.06 18.31
CA LYS A 177 4.97 0.02 19.64
C LYS A 177 6.33 0.72 19.65
N LYS A 178 6.95 0.85 18.48
CA LYS A 178 8.20 1.55 18.20
C LYS A 178 8.09 2.30 16.88
N SER A 179 9.09 3.12 16.58
CA SER A 179 9.16 3.87 15.32
C SER A 179 9.08 2.91 14.12
N THR A 180 8.05 3.06 13.30
CA THR A 180 7.71 2.10 12.24
C THR A 180 7.45 2.80 10.93
N LEU A 181 8.06 2.28 9.87
CA LEU A 181 7.75 2.60 8.49
C LEU A 181 6.82 1.51 7.92
N PHE A 182 5.56 1.83 7.68
CA PHE A 182 4.66 0.97 6.94
C PHE A 182 4.81 1.21 5.45
N PHE A 183 5.08 0.15 4.70
CA PHE A 183 5.22 0.17 3.24
C PHE A 183 4.06 -0.62 2.62
N MET A 184 3.07 0.11 2.07
CA MET A 184 1.77 -0.43 1.70
C MET A 184 1.28 0.10 0.34
N PRO A 185 2.11 0.12 -0.73
CA PRO A 185 1.65 0.64 -2.02
C PRO A 185 0.53 -0.23 -2.59
N HIS A 186 -0.48 0.41 -3.16
CA HIS A 186 -1.63 -0.22 -3.83
C HIS A 186 -2.47 -1.16 -2.94
N CYS A 187 -2.42 -0.98 -1.62
CA CYS A 187 -3.31 -1.69 -0.71
C CYS A 187 -4.75 -1.19 -0.82
N GLU A 188 -5.69 -2.04 -0.42
CA GLU A 188 -7.10 -1.66 -0.30
C GLU A 188 -7.30 -0.66 0.87
N ALA A 189 -8.30 0.21 0.73
CA ALA A 189 -8.61 1.23 1.74
C ALA A 189 -8.83 0.63 3.14
N GLU A 190 -9.44 -0.56 3.22
CA GLU A 190 -9.68 -1.25 4.47
C GLU A 190 -8.38 -1.52 5.24
N LEU A 191 -7.28 -1.88 4.56
CA LEU A 191 -5.99 -2.13 5.21
C LEU A 191 -5.43 -0.87 5.87
N TYR A 192 -5.49 0.28 5.18
CA TYR A 192 -5.09 1.58 5.75
C TYR A 192 -6.00 1.98 6.92
N ASN A 193 -7.31 1.80 6.75
CA ASN A 193 -8.27 2.13 7.81
C ASN A 193 -8.03 1.30 9.08
N ASN A 194 -7.75 0.01 8.91
CA ASN A 194 -7.41 -0.91 10.01
C ASN A 194 -6.10 -0.50 10.71
N LEU A 195 -5.08 -0.12 9.93
CA LEU A 195 -3.81 0.37 10.49
C LEU A 195 -4.02 1.65 11.30
N LEU A 196 -4.74 2.61 10.75
CA LEU A 196 -5.02 3.87 11.41
C LEU A 196 -5.87 3.65 12.67
N GLN A 197 -6.91 2.81 12.59
CA GLN A 197 -7.75 2.47 13.73
C GLN A 197 -6.97 1.83 14.88
N ALA A 198 -6.05 0.90 14.58
CA ALA A 198 -5.22 0.24 15.59
C ALA A 198 -4.22 1.20 16.27
N ASN A 199 -3.91 2.32 15.61
CA ASN A 199 -2.95 3.32 16.08
C ASN A 199 -3.61 4.69 16.34
N TRP A 200 -4.92 4.74 16.55
CA TRP A 200 -5.66 5.99 16.71
C TRP A 200 -5.40 6.66 18.05
N GLY A 201 -4.17 7.11 18.26
CA GLY A 201 -3.67 7.83 19.43
C GLY A 201 -2.46 8.68 19.04
N VAL A 202 -2.27 9.83 19.71
CA VAL A 202 -1.22 10.81 19.40
C VAL A 202 0.17 10.15 19.40
N GLU A 203 0.45 9.37 20.43
CA GLU A 203 1.76 8.74 20.58
C GLU A 203 2.02 7.70 19.48
N SER A 204 1.04 6.85 19.19
CA SER A 204 1.16 5.79 18.18
C SER A 204 1.27 6.34 16.77
N LEU A 205 0.39 7.29 16.37
CA LEU A 205 0.43 7.89 15.05
C LEU A 205 1.71 8.68 14.79
N ASN A 206 2.22 9.40 15.79
CA ASN A 206 3.48 10.16 15.64
C ASN A 206 4.74 9.27 15.50
N ARG A 207 4.63 7.96 15.78
CA ARG A 207 5.68 6.95 15.55
C ARG A 207 5.61 6.30 14.17
N ILE A 208 4.66 6.69 13.32
CA ILE A 208 4.43 6.09 12.02
C ILE A 208 4.92 7.00 10.90
N ALA A 209 5.74 6.44 10.01
CA ALA A 209 5.88 6.88 8.64
C ALA A 209 5.16 5.86 7.75
N LEU A 210 4.39 6.32 6.76
CA LEU A 210 3.65 5.44 5.86
C LEU A 210 4.00 5.79 4.41
N PHE A 211 4.40 4.78 3.64
CA PHE A 211 4.47 4.82 2.19
C PHE A 211 3.29 4.04 1.62
N GLY A 212 2.41 4.70 0.90
CA GLY A 212 1.20 4.06 0.38
C GLY A 212 0.43 4.96 -0.57
N ASN A 213 -0.81 4.58 -0.86
CA ASN A 213 -1.69 5.35 -1.75
C ASN A 213 -1.96 6.75 -1.17
N SER A 214 -2.11 7.73 -2.05
CA SER A 214 -2.45 9.11 -1.65
C SER A 214 -3.77 9.17 -0.89
N PHE A 215 -3.77 9.74 0.31
CA PHE A 215 -4.99 9.97 1.08
C PHE A 215 -5.81 11.12 0.50
N GLU A 216 -5.17 12.03 -0.21
CA GLU A 216 -5.87 13.09 -0.96
C GLU A 216 -6.74 12.50 -2.07
N THR A 217 -6.27 11.44 -2.75
CA THR A 217 -7.06 10.74 -3.78
C THR A 217 -8.33 10.11 -3.19
N TYR A 218 -8.25 9.51 -2.00
CA TYR A 218 -9.45 8.99 -1.31
C TYR A 218 -10.45 10.11 -0.99
N GLU A 219 -9.99 11.26 -0.49
CA GLU A 219 -10.83 12.42 -0.20
C GLU A 219 -11.53 12.94 -1.46
N GLN A 220 -10.80 13.08 -2.56
CA GLN A 220 -11.35 13.51 -3.84
C GLN A 220 -12.43 12.54 -4.35
N HIS A 221 -12.15 11.22 -4.32
CA HIS A 221 -13.11 10.21 -4.77
C HIS A 221 -14.40 10.20 -3.95
N VAL A 222 -14.31 10.39 -2.63
CA VAL A 222 -15.49 10.50 -1.77
C VAL A 222 -16.26 11.77 -2.10
N SER A 223 -15.58 12.90 -2.26
CA SER A 223 -16.20 14.18 -2.58
C SER A 223 -16.95 14.15 -3.93
N PHE A 224 -16.34 13.59 -4.98
CA PHE A 224 -17.00 13.44 -6.28
C PHE A 224 -18.27 12.59 -6.20
N LYS A 225 -18.28 11.50 -5.44
CA LYS A 225 -19.46 10.65 -5.26
C LYS A 225 -20.60 11.34 -4.51
N TYR A 226 -20.32 12.31 -3.63
CA TYR A 226 -21.37 13.11 -2.98
C TYR A 226 -22.07 14.09 -3.93
N TYR A 227 -21.41 14.52 -5.02
CA TYR A 227 -22.02 15.42 -6.01
C TYR A 227 -22.86 14.68 -7.07
N ASP A 228 -22.64 13.39 -7.28
CA ASP A 228 -23.39 12.55 -8.22
C ASP A 228 -24.58 11.92 -7.49
N GLN A 229 -25.79 12.49 -7.67
CA GLN A 229 -27.02 12.15 -6.93
C GLN A 229 -27.51 10.69 -7.08
N GLU A 230 -26.84 9.83 -7.83
CA GLU A 230 -27.16 8.40 -7.93
C GLU A 230 -26.61 7.53 -6.78
N VAL A 231 -25.89 8.10 -5.81
CA VAL A 231 -25.22 7.34 -4.74
C VAL A 231 -26.00 7.30 -3.42
N SER A 232 -27.34 7.25 -3.50
CA SER A 232 -28.18 6.99 -2.31
C SER A 232 -28.01 5.57 -1.71
N LEU A 233 -27.11 4.75 -2.25
CA LEU A 233 -26.82 3.39 -1.81
C LEU A 233 -25.29 3.12 -1.72
N MET A 234 -24.49 4.10 -1.36
CA MET A 234 -23.15 3.75 -0.87
C MET A 234 -23.34 2.86 0.35
N ASN A 235 -23.06 1.57 0.16
CA ASN A 235 -23.03 0.62 1.26
C ASN A 235 -22.28 1.24 2.42
N SER A 236 -22.88 1.29 3.60
CA SER A 236 -22.25 1.75 4.84
C SER A 236 -20.82 1.21 5.02
N SER A 237 -20.54 0.02 4.50
CA SER A 237 -19.24 -0.63 4.50
C SER A 237 -18.12 0.14 3.78
N VAL A 238 -18.41 0.86 2.68
CA VAL A 238 -17.36 1.63 1.96
C VAL A 238 -17.04 2.93 2.72
N ALA A 239 -18.06 3.58 3.29
CA ALA A 239 -17.85 4.75 4.14
C ALA A 239 -17.05 4.39 5.40
N GLU A 240 -17.36 3.24 6.03
CA GLU A 240 -16.62 2.73 7.19
C GLU A 240 -15.16 2.41 6.86
N SER A 241 -14.86 1.88 5.66
CA SER A 241 -13.49 1.52 5.26
C SER A 241 -12.56 2.69 4.98
N VAL A 242 -13.05 3.93 4.93
CA VAL A 242 -12.24 5.14 4.69
C VAL A 242 -12.32 6.17 5.83
N THR A 243 -13.08 5.90 6.88
CA THR A 243 -13.35 6.86 7.97
C THR A 243 -12.08 7.43 8.59
N HIS A 244 -11.13 6.56 8.99
CA HIS A 244 -9.87 7.00 9.61
C HIS A 244 -8.93 7.64 8.58
N ILE A 245 -8.96 7.22 7.30
CA ILE A 245 -8.19 7.84 6.22
C ILE A 245 -8.61 9.31 6.06
N LEU A 246 -9.93 9.57 5.94
CA LEU A 246 -10.46 10.92 5.77
C LEU A 246 -10.21 11.78 7.02
N ALA A 247 -10.39 11.20 8.22
CA ALA A 247 -10.12 11.90 9.46
C ALA A 247 -8.64 12.28 9.59
N ALA A 248 -7.72 11.41 9.16
CA ALA A 248 -6.28 11.65 9.23
C ALA A 248 -5.81 12.80 8.33
N ARG A 249 -6.54 13.11 7.23
CA ARG A 249 -6.19 14.22 6.33
C ARG A 249 -5.97 15.56 7.03
N ARG A 250 -6.60 15.78 8.18
CA ARG A 250 -6.52 17.04 8.94
C ARG A 250 -5.15 17.28 9.60
N PHE A 251 -4.40 16.22 9.88
CA PHE A 251 -3.14 16.27 10.64
C PHE A 251 -2.02 15.47 10.01
N ILE A 252 -2.12 15.22 8.71
CA ILE A 252 -1.11 14.50 7.95
C ILE A 252 -0.34 15.46 7.02
N ASP A 253 0.98 15.32 6.99
CA ASP A 253 1.81 15.89 5.93
C ASP A 253 2.02 14.80 4.87
N GLU A 254 1.53 15.02 3.65
CA GLU A 254 1.60 14.09 2.53
C GLU A 254 2.56 14.62 1.46
N PHE A 255 3.43 13.73 0.95
CA PHE A 255 4.39 14.03 -0.11
C PHE A 255 4.27 13.00 -1.22
N ARG A 256 3.69 13.37 -2.34
CA ARG A 256 3.50 12.48 -3.50
C ARG A 256 4.83 12.09 -4.11
N ILE A 257 4.92 10.85 -4.57
CA ILE A 257 6.00 10.35 -5.40
C ILE A 257 5.67 10.68 -6.86
N GLU A 258 6.58 11.41 -7.50
CA GLU A 258 6.46 11.65 -8.93
C GLU A 258 6.97 10.44 -9.71
N THR A 259 6.10 9.80 -10.46
CA THR A 259 6.47 8.75 -11.42
C THR A 259 6.87 9.42 -12.74
N ILE A 260 8.17 9.60 -12.94
CA ILE A 260 8.72 10.31 -14.10
C ILE A 260 8.69 9.42 -15.37
N SER A 261 8.51 8.12 -15.22
CA SER A 261 8.60 7.13 -16.29
C SER A 261 7.42 6.16 -16.26
N ASP A 262 6.85 5.86 -17.44
CA ASP A 262 5.79 4.88 -17.61
C ASP A 262 6.20 3.46 -17.13
N ASP A 263 7.50 3.14 -17.10
CA ASP A 263 8.04 1.85 -16.66
C ASP A 263 7.69 1.50 -15.21
N TYR A 264 7.51 2.51 -14.35
CA TYR A 264 7.23 2.33 -12.92
C TYR A 264 5.81 2.76 -12.53
N PHE A 265 5.05 3.31 -13.49
CA PHE A 265 3.70 3.80 -13.24
C PHE A 265 2.82 2.70 -12.64
N ALA A 266 2.81 1.51 -13.21
CA ALA A 266 2.00 0.39 -12.74
C ALA A 266 2.33 -0.05 -11.30
N ALA A 267 3.55 0.25 -10.79
CA ALA A 267 3.98 -0.13 -9.45
C ALA A 267 3.85 0.98 -8.41
N PHE A 268 3.87 2.25 -8.83
CA PHE A 268 4.00 3.38 -7.89
C PHE A 268 3.11 4.59 -8.22
N HIS A 269 2.16 4.47 -9.17
CA HIS A 269 1.18 5.53 -9.36
C HIS A 269 0.41 5.76 -8.07
N ASP A 270 0.04 7.01 -7.83
CA ASP A 270 -0.70 7.45 -6.64
C ASP A 270 -0.02 7.11 -5.30
N SER A 271 1.30 6.89 -5.29
CA SER A 271 2.05 6.64 -4.06
C SER A 271 2.50 7.95 -3.40
N SER A 272 2.46 7.97 -2.08
CA SER A 272 2.83 9.11 -1.24
C SER A 272 3.54 8.68 0.04
N TRP A 273 4.40 9.55 0.56
CA TRP A 273 4.83 9.53 1.94
C TRP A 273 3.80 10.24 2.81
N HIS A 274 3.50 9.65 3.97
CA HIS A 274 2.58 10.21 4.94
C HIS A 274 3.23 10.27 6.32
N PHE A 275 3.15 11.44 6.97
CA PHE A 275 3.65 11.67 8.31
C PHE A 275 2.58 12.33 9.16
N PHE A 276 2.29 11.76 10.30
CA PHE A 276 1.26 12.27 11.21
C PHE A 276 1.86 13.35 12.10
N LYS A 277 1.10 14.43 12.35
CA LYS A 277 1.54 15.58 13.11
C LYS A 277 0.45 15.99 14.09
N LEU A 278 0.45 15.32 15.22
CA LEU A 278 -0.54 15.49 16.27
C LEU A 278 0.12 16.10 17.51
N ALA A 279 -0.55 17.09 18.10
CA ALA A 279 -0.12 17.74 19.34
C ALA A 279 -0.93 17.27 20.56
N CYS A 280 -2.21 16.90 20.35
CA CYS A 280 -3.09 16.49 21.44
C CYS A 280 -4.19 15.52 20.97
N GLU A 281 -4.77 14.76 21.91
CA GLU A 281 -5.83 13.77 21.64
C GLU A 281 -7.14 14.39 21.10
N ASN A 282 -7.39 15.68 21.32
CA ASN A 282 -8.58 16.36 20.80
C ASN A 282 -8.60 16.44 19.26
N GLU A 283 -7.43 16.30 18.61
CA GLU A 283 -7.33 16.27 17.14
C GLU A 283 -7.87 14.97 16.54
N LEU A 284 -7.97 13.90 17.32
CA LEU A 284 -8.38 12.57 16.89
C LEU A 284 -9.89 12.32 16.89
N GLN A 285 -10.71 13.35 17.16
CA GLN A 285 -12.17 13.19 17.14
C GLN A 285 -12.65 12.85 15.72
N LEU A 286 -13.35 11.74 15.59
CA LEU A 286 -14.04 11.32 14.37
C LEU A 286 -15.36 12.11 14.31
N ASN A 287 -15.51 12.98 13.33
CA ASN A 287 -16.74 13.75 13.09
C ASN A 287 -17.71 12.95 12.22
#